data_b6a2a34e88033afa53b219d5667d5148
#
_entry.id   b6a2a34e88033afa53b219d5667d5148
#
_cell.length_a   1.000
_cell.length_b   1.000
_cell.length_c   1.000
_cell.angle_alpha   90.00
_cell.angle_beta   90.00
_cell.angle_gamma   90.00
#
_symmetry.space_group_name_H-M   'P 1'
#
loop_
_entity.id
_entity.type
_entity.pdbx_description
1 polymer ?
#
loop_
_entity_poly.entity_id
_entity_poly.type
_entity_poly.pdbx_seq_one_letter_code
_entity_poly.pdbx_strand_id
1 'polypeptide(L)'
;MDAGGIQEQAQKSQTRLQISQDAIEEYRVDSALYDAEYGTQSGGQINVVTKSGSNDLHGTVFGYLRNSVFDARNFNDFDANGNPAIPPFRLGQYGMTLGGPIVKDKTFFFVNYEGLRQFQATTSQTVVPSAAIEQQALAQSPQLCSILQAYPWRASTGSINGCTPKFVFPDTSFSNAGQPSDSDQFTYAFPTIVHEDTWLVRIDHKFSANTNLYGRA
;
A
#
# COMPACT_ATOMS: atom_id res chain seq x y z
N MET A 1 3.30 -20.00 8.12
CA MET A 1 3.83 -18.64 8.39
C MET A 1 3.27 -17.77 7.29
N ASP A 2 2.46 -16.83 7.66
CA ASP A 2 1.69 -16.00 6.74
C ASP A 2 2.62 -14.94 6.14
N ALA A 3 3.10 -15.14 4.93
CA ALA A 3 3.96 -14.16 4.25
C ALA A 3 3.24 -12.81 4.01
N GLY A 4 1.91 -12.80 4.05
CA GLY A 4 1.09 -11.60 4.02
C GLY A 4 1.17 -10.75 5.29
N GLY A 5 1.35 -11.38 6.45
CA GLY A 5 1.38 -10.69 7.75
C GLY A 5 2.55 -9.74 7.95
N ILE A 6 3.70 -10.01 7.33
CA ILE A 6 4.90 -9.17 7.48
C ILE A 6 4.77 -7.88 6.64
N GLN A 7 4.18 -7.96 5.46
CA GLN A 7 3.95 -6.77 4.63
C GLN A 7 2.81 -5.89 5.18
N GLU A 8 1.75 -6.50 5.71
CA GLU A 8 0.68 -5.73 6.36
C GLU A 8 1.15 -5.05 7.66
N GLN A 9 2.02 -5.68 8.45
CA GLN A 9 2.59 -5.05 9.64
C GLN A 9 3.56 -3.93 9.29
N ALA A 10 4.36 -4.07 8.24
CA ALA A 10 5.23 -2.99 7.77
C ALA A 10 4.43 -1.79 7.23
N GLN A 11 3.26 -2.03 6.63
CA GLN A 11 2.36 -0.95 6.20
C GLN A 11 1.59 -0.32 7.37
N LYS A 12 1.25 -1.09 8.41
CA LYS A 12 0.57 -0.56 9.62
C LYS A 12 1.48 0.22 10.55
N SER A 13 2.78 -0.01 10.51
CA SER A 13 3.76 0.71 11.36
C SER A 13 4.27 2.02 10.75
N GLN A 14 4.00 2.28 9.49
CA GLN A 14 4.24 3.59 8.91
C GLN A 14 3.08 4.51 9.30
N THR A 15 3.34 5.44 10.20
CA THR A 15 2.46 6.58 10.46
C THR A 15 2.39 7.40 9.17
N ARG A 16 1.50 7.03 8.28
CA ARG A 16 1.21 7.85 7.10
C ARG A 16 0.55 9.12 7.62
N LEU A 17 1.18 10.24 7.40
CA LEU A 17 0.51 11.52 7.46
C LEU A 17 -0.59 11.48 6.38
N GLN A 18 -1.82 11.18 6.79
CA GLN A 18 -3.00 11.13 5.91
C GLN A 18 -3.50 12.54 5.61
N ILE A 19 -2.58 13.43 5.23
CA ILE A 19 -2.91 14.78 4.81
C ILE A 19 -2.45 14.90 3.36
N SER A 20 -3.37 15.29 2.49
CA SER A 20 -3.07 15.59 1.09
C SER A 20 -1.98 16.66 1.00
N GLN A 21 -1.02 16.48 0.10
CA GLN A 21 0.02 17.47 -0.15
C GLN A 21 -0.55 18.83 -0.55
N ASP A 22 -1.63 18.83 -1.30
CA ASP A 22 -2.30 20.05 -1.74
C ASP A 22 -3.03 20.78 -0.61
N ALA A 23 -3.28 20.10 0.51
CA ALA A 23 -3.86 20.72 1.71
C ALA A 23 -2.82 21.33 2.65
N ILE A 24 -1.53 21.14 2.37
CA ILE A 24 -0.44 21.62 3.22
C ILE A 24 -0.02 23.01 2.77
N GLU A 25 0.05 23.94 3.72
CA GLU A 25 0.57 25.29 3.54
C GLU A 25 2.06 25.34 3.91
N GLU A 26 2.42 24.77 5.07
CA GLU A 26 3.77 24.77 5.58
C GLU A 26 4.11 23.43 6.21
N TYR A 27 5.33 23.00 5.98
CA TYR A 27 5.89 21.77 6.53
C TYR A 27 7.21 22.08 7.23
N ARG A 28 7.25 21.89 8.56
CA ARG A 28 8.42 22.15 9.38
C ARG A 28 8.92 20.86 10.02
N VAL A 29 10.21 20.59 9.86
CA VAL A 29 10.90 19.44 10.47
C VAL A 29 11.95 19.95 11.44
N ASP A 30 11.77 19.65 12.72
CA ASP A 30 12.74 19.95 13.77
C ASP A 30 13.43 18.65 14.18
N SER A 31 14.73 18.49 13.85
CA SER A 31 15.43 17.19 13.93
C SER A 31 16.30 16.99 15.19
N ALA A 32 16.63 18.05 15.97
CA ALA A 32 17.59 17.89 17.06
C ALA A 32 17.37 18.76 18.30
N LEU A 33 16.77 19.92 18.20
CA LEU A 33 16.59 20.85 19.31
C LEU A 33 15.16 21.40 19.25
N TYR A 34 14.23 20.68 19.85
CA TYR A 34 12.87 21.15 20.03
C TYR A 34 12.62 21.45 21.52
N ASP A 35 11.72 22.38 21.79
CA ASP A 35 11.41 22.82 23.15
C ASP A 35 10.79 21.70 23.99
N ALA A 36 10.99 21.75 25.30
CA ALA A 36 10.54 20.74 26.26
C ALA A 36 9.03 20.54 26.26
N GLU A 37 8.24 21.42 25.68
CA GLU A 37 6.78 21.29 25.53
C GLU A 37 6.36 20.15 24.60
N TYR A 38 7.24 19.66 23.72
CA TYR A 38 6.99 18.59 22.78
C TYR A 38 7.35 17.18 23.28
N GLY A 39 7.80 17.06 24.54
CA GLY A 39 8.09 15.80 25.20
C GLY A 39 9.47 15.23 24.88
N THR A 40 9.77 14.07 25.51
CA THR A 40 11.06 13.37 25.37
C THR A 40 10.98 12.31 24.28
N GLN A 41 11.16 12.65 23.03
CA GLN A 41 11.32 11.70 21.95
C GLN A 41 12.73 11.77 21.36
N SER A 42 13.32 10.61 21.07
CA SER A 42 14.65 10.51 20.45
C SER A 42 14.66 10.70 18.95
N GLY A 43 13.59 11.21 18.38
CA GLY A 43 13.41 11.45 16.93
C GLY A 43 13.24 12.91 16.59
N GLY A 44 12.90 13.20 15.34
CA GLY A 44 12.50 14.53 14.90
C GLY A 44 11.01 14.79 15.07
N GLN A 45 10.64 16.06 15.16
CA GLN A 45 9.26 16.50 15.16
C GLN A 45 8.87 17.06 13.80
N ILE A 46 7.67 16.70 13.36
CA ILE A 46 7.10 17.18 12.11
C ILE A 46 5.85 17.99 12.43
N ASN A 47 5.88 19.28 12.12
CA ASN A 47 4.75 20.17 12.23
C ASN A 47 4.18 20.45 10.85
N VAL A 48 2.87 20.21 10.69
CA VAL A 48 2.18 20.44 9.42
C VAL A 48 1.08 21.47 9.63
N VAL A 49 1.18 22.57 8.90
CA VAL A 49 0.15 23.60 8.83
C VAL A 49 -0.69 23.39 7.59
N THR A 50 -2.00 23.25 7.76
CA THR A 50 -2.92 23.09 6.64
C THR A 50 -3.36 24.45 6.11
N LYS A 51 -3.56 24.51 4.79
CA LYS A 51 -4.10 25.71 4.12
C LYS A 51 -5.41 26.16 4.75
N SER A 52 -5.65 27.44 4.73
CA SER A 52 -6.87 28.08 5.17
C SER A 52 -7.55 28.79 4.00
N GLY A 53 -8.84 29.13 4.16
CA GLY A 53 -9.54 29.97 3.20
C GLY A 53 -9.05 31.41 3.26
N SER A 54 -9.25 32.15 2.18
CA SER A 54 -8.95 33.58 2.04
C SER A 54 -10.19 34.35 1.61
N ASN A 55 -10.06 35.69 1.40
CA ASN A 55 -11.17 36.51 0.88
C ASN A 55 -11.50 36.23 -0.59
N ASP A 56 -10.58 35.57 -1.31
CA ASP A 56 -10.76 35.22 -2.71
C ASP A 56 -11.10 33.71 -2.80
N LEU A 57 -12.07 33.39 -3.63
CA LEU A 57 -12.38 32.00 -3.93
C LEU A 57 -11.23 31.42 -4.78
N HIS A 58 -10.62 30.35 -4.29
CA HIS A 58 -9.51 29.69 -4.97
C HIS A 58 -9.63 28.18 -4.80
N GLY A 59 -9.08 27.45 -5.74
CA GLY A 59 -9.07 25.99 -5.70
C GLY A 59 -8.20 25.39 -6.77
N THR A 60 -7.89 24.12 -6.60
CA THR A 60 -7.11 23.32 -7.55
C THR A 60 -7.82 22.01 -7.80
N VAL A 61 -7.66 21.47 -9.00
CA VAL A 61 -8.05 20.11 -9.35
C VAL A 61 -6.86 19.45 -10.00
N PHE A 62 -6.54 18.25 -9.57
CA PHE A 62 -5.43 17.48 -10.13
C PHE A 62 -5.81 16.04 -10.39
N GLY A 63 -5.07 15.40 -11.30
CA GLY A 63 -5.18 13.99 -11.57
C GLY A 63 -3.86 13.45 -12.10
N TYR A 64 -3.37 12.38 -11.47
CA TYR A 64 -2.17 11.66 -11.88
C TYR A 64 -2.53 10.23 -12.22
N LEU A 65 -2.01 9.75 -13.34
CA LEU A 65 -2.18 8.37 -13.78
C LEU A 65 -0.81 7.77 -14.08
N ARG A 66 -0.52 6.62 -13.48
CA ARG A 66 0.64 5.82 -13.81
C ARG A 66 0.18 4.41 -14.17
N ASN A 67 0.76 3.86 -15.24
CA ASN A 67 0.45 2.52 -15.71
C ASN A 67 1.73 1.84 -16.18
N SER A 68 1.92 0.58 -15.80
CA SER A 68 3.07 -0.23 -16.19
C SER A 68 3.27 -0.38 -17.71
N VAL A 69 2.23 -0.14 -18.51
CA VAL A 69 2.34 -0.11 -19.99
C VAL A 69 3.32 0.95 -20.46
N PHE A 70 3.51 2.03 -19.69
CA PHE A 70 4.44 3.12 -20.01
C PHE A 70 5.78 3.00 -19.28
N ASP A 71 5.93 2.01 -18.41
CA ASP A 71 7.14 1.81 -17.62
C ASP A 71 8.12 0.88 -18.35
N ALA A 72 9.41 1.11 -18.17
CA ALA A 72 10.43 0.16 -18.58
C ALA A 72 10.50 -0.99 -17.58
N ARG A 73 10.87 -2.18 -18.07
CA ARG A 73 11.10 -3.35 -17.22
C ARG A 73 12.35 -3.16 -16.34
N ASN A 74 12.25 -3.53 -15.06
CA ASN A 74 13.43 -3.68 -14.23
C ASN A 74 14.22 -4.92 -14.63
N PHE A 75 15.53 -4.92 -14.36
CA PHE A 75 16.43 -6.02 -14.72
C PHE A 75 15.99 -7.36 -14.12
N ASN A 76 15.47 -7.36 -12.89
CA ASN A 76 15.09 -8.56 -12.14
C ASN A 76 13.60 -8.93 -12.27
N ASP A 77 12.84 -8.29 -13.14
CA ASP A 77 11.42 -8.61 -13.34
C ASP A 77 11.26 -9.71 -14.37
N PHE A 78 10.82 -10.88 -13.90
CA PHE A 78 10.57 -12.08 -14.70
C PHE A 78 9.17 -12.64 -14.41
N ASP A 79 8.58 -13.29 -15.39
CA ASP A 79 7.35 -14.08 -15.20
C ASP A 79 7.64 -15.45 -14.55
N ALA A 80 6.59 -16.24 -14.32
CA ALA A 80 6.71 -17.58 -13.76
C ALA A 80 7.53 -18.54 -14.63
N ASN A 81 7.70 -18.26 -15.91
CA ASN A 81 8.45 -19.07 -16.85
C ASN A 81 9.91 -18.59 -17.00
N GLY A 82 10.31 -17.56 -16.24
CA GLY A 82 11.64 -16.97 -16.32
C GLY A 82 11.83 -16.01 -17.49
N ASN A 83 10.77 -15.64 -18.20
CA ASN A 83 10.84 -14.64 -19.25
C ASN A 83 10.80 -13.23 -18.68
N PRO A 84 11.51 -12.27 -19.29
CA PRO A 84 11.42 -10.87 -18.92
C PRO A 84 9.97 -10.37 -18.99
N ALA A 85 9.44 -9.86 -17.88
CA ALA A 85 8.06 -9.38 -17.78
C ALA A 85 7.98 -8.06 -17.00
N ILE A 86 6.94 -7.28 -17.24
CA ILE A 86 6.64 -6.08 -16.47
C ILE A 86 5.49 -6.41 -15.53
N PRO A 87 5.70 -6.40 -14.20
CA PRO A 87 4.61 -6.62 -13.24
C PRO A 87 3.50 -5.59 -13.46
N PRO A 88 2.24 -5.99 -13.46
CA PRO A 88 1.14 -5.07 -13.66
C PRO A 88 1.05 -4.07 -12.50
N PHE A 89 1.10 -2.79 -12.84
CA PHE A 89 0.97 -1.66 -11.93
C PHE A 89 0.04 -0.61 -12.53
N ARG A 90 -0.91 -0.15 -11.72
CA ARG A 90 -1.80 0.96 -12.06
C ARG A 90 -1.97 1.83 -10.84
N LEU A 91 -1.75 3.12 -10.98
CA LEU A 91 -1.96 4.12 -9.95
C LEU A 91 -2.79 5.25 -10.54
N GLY A 92 -3.91 5.55 -9.90
CA GLY A 92 -4.70 6.75 -10.13
C GLY A 92 -4.75 7.55 -8.84
N GLN A 93 -4.32 8.80 -8.88
CA GLN A 93 -4.43 9.75 -7.78
C GLN A 93 -5.12 10.99 -8.31
N TYR A 94 -6.19 11.39 -7.68
CA TYR A 94 -6.99 12.55 -8.10
C TYR A 94 -7.50 13.28 -6.89
N GLY A 95 -7.67 14.58 -7.02
CA GLY A 95 -8.14 15.38 -5.91
C GLY A 95 -8.53 16.78 -6.32
N MET A 96 -9.10 17.47 -5.35
CA MET A 96 -9.49 18.87 -5.48
C MET A 96 -9.35 19.60 -4.14
N THR A 97 -9.03 20.87 -4.23
CA THR A 97 -9.10 21.80 -3.11
C THR A 97 -10.02 22.96 -3.47
N LEU A 98 -10.71 23.48 -2.47
CA LEU A 98 -11.53 24.68 -2.60
C LEU A 98 -11.48 25.47 -1.29
N GLY A 99 -11.12 26.73 -1.40
CA GLY A 99 -11.09 27.65 -0.25
C GLY A 99 -11.66 29.00 -0.61
N GLY A 100 -12.26 29.67 0.37
CA GLY A 100 -12.84 30.99 0.17
C GLY A 100 -13.56 31.55 1.40
N PRO A 101 -14.19 32.72 1.28
CA PRO A 101 -14.92 33.35 2.36
C PRO A 101 -16.37 32.82 2.43
N ILE A 102 -16.81 32.46 3.63
CA ILE A 102 -18.26 32.36 3.97
C ILE A 102 -18.79 33.77 4.27
N VAL A 103 -18.03 34.50 5.09
CA VAL A 103 -18.25 35.92 5.36
C VAL A 103 -16.94 36.64 5.17
N LYS A 104 -16.92 37.62 4.26
CA LYS A 104 -15.68 38.37 3.96
C LYS A 104 -15.08 38.97 5.23
N ASP A 105 -13.77 38.89 5.35
CA ASP A 105 -12.92 39.35 6.44
C ASP A 105 -13.17 38.68 7.81
N LYS A 106 -14.11 37.74 7.90
CA LYS A 106 -14.50 37.11 9.17
C LYS A 106 -14.45 35.60 9.17
N THR A 107 -15.11 34.94 8.19
CA THR A 107 -15.28 33.51 8.21
C THR A 107 -14.82 32.92 6.89
N PHE A 108 -13.94 31.95 6.97
CA PHE A 108 -13.37 31.30 5.81
C PHE A 108 -13.57 29.78 5.90
N PHE A 109 -13.63 29.14 4.75
CA PHE A 109 -13.62 27.69 4.65
C PHE A 109 -12.50 27.22 3.75
N PHE A 110 -12.05 26.00 4.00
CA PHE A 110 -11.15 25.27 3.12
C PHE A 110 -11.58 23.80 3.12
N VAL A 111 -11.70 23.21 1.94
CA VAL A 111 -12.05 21.80 1.73
C VAL A 111 -11.01 21.17 0.82
N ASN A 112 -10.59 19.98 1.18
CA ASN A 112 -9.74 19.15 0.34
C ASN A 112 -10.34 17.74 0.26
N TYR A 113 -10.25 17.14 -0.92
CA TYR A 113 -10.53 15.73 -1.15
C TYR A 113 -9.45 15.14 -2.03
N GLU A 114 -8.96 13.95 -1.67
CA GLU A 114 -8.01 13.19 -2.45
C GLU A 114 -8.40 11.71 -2.45
N GLY A 115 -8.44 11.12 -3.63
CA GLY A 115 -8.66 9.70 -3.86
C GLY A 115 -7.43 9.05 -4.45
N LEU A 116 -6.99 7.93 -3.88
CA LEU A 116 -5.91 7.10 -4.40
C LEU A 116 -6.45 5.70 -4.71
N ARG A 117 -6.16 5.23 -5.89
CA ARG A 117 -6.53 3.91 -6.39
C ARG A 117 -5.29 3.25 -6.95
N GLN A 118 -4.78 2.24 -6.24
CA GLN A 118 -3.58 1.52 -6.65
C GLN A 118 -3.89 0.05 -6.85
N PHE A 119 -3.43 -0.48 -7.94
CA PHE A 119 -3.30 -1.91 -8.20
C PHE A 119 -1.83 -2.19 -8.48
N GLN A 120 -1.24 -3.03 -7.67
CA GLN A 120 0.15 -3.44 -7.82
C GLN A 120 0.23 -4.96 -7.69
N ALA A 121 0.89 -5.61 -8.62
CA ALA A 121 1.27 -7.00 -8.45
C ALA A 121 2.78 -7.06 -8.16
N THR A 122 3.14 -7.68 -7.05
CA THR A 122 4.54 -7.90 -6.67
C THR A 122 4.86 -9.36 -6.89
N THR A 123 5.81 -9.62 -7.78
CA THR A 123 6.30 -10.98 -8.01
C THR A 123 7.08 -11.45 -6.81
N SER A 124 6.64 -12.55 -6.21
CA SER A 124 7.35 -13.25 -5.13
C SER A 124 7.87 -14.57 -5.66
N GLN A 125 9.10 -14.89 -5.32
CA GLN A 125 9.74 -16.17 -5.63
C GLN A 125 10.13 -16.87 -4.34
N THR A 126 9.78 -18.14 -4.22
CA THR A 126 10.15 -18.97 -3.08
C THR A 126 10.34 -20.41 -3.52
N VAL A 127 11.08 -21.17 -2.74
CA VAL A 127 11.26 -22.61 -2.97
C VAL A 127 10.17 -23.35 -2.20
N VAL A 128 9.51 -24.27 -2.85
CA VAL A 128 8.45 -25.12 -2.31
C VAL A 128 8.76 -26.60 -2.58
N PRO A 129 8.18 -27.53 -1.80
CA PRO A 129 8.30 -28.96 -2.11
C PRO A 129 7.79 -29.27 -3.51
N SER A 130 8.45 -30.18 -4.22
CA SER A 130 7.94 -30.66 -5.49
C SER A 130 6.66 -31.50 -5.30
N ALA A 131 5.82 -31.57 -6.33
CA ALA A 131 4.59 -32.37 -6.28
C ALA A 131 4.86 -33.86 -5.94
N ALA A 132 5.98 -34.40 -6.37
CA ALA A 132 6.39 -35.77 -6.06
C ALA A 132 6.67 -35.95 -4.55
N ILE A 133 7.37 -35.01 -3.94
CA ILE A 133 7.62 -35.03 -2.50
C ILE A 133 6.36 -34.83 -1.67
N GLU A 134 5.46 -33.95 -2.08
CA GLU A 134 4.17 -33.76 -1.42
C GLU A 134 3.36 -35.06 -1.42
N GLN A 135 3.27 -35.74 -2.57
CA GLN A 135 2.61 -37.04 -2.70
C GLN A 135 3.25 -38.12 -1.82
N GLN A 136 4.56 -38.21 -1.83
CA GLN A 136 5.30 -39.20 -1.03
C GLN A 136 5.15 -38.94 0.49
N ALA A 137 5.23 -37.67 0.91
CA ALA A 137 5.09 -37.28 2.29
C ALA A 137 3.67 -37.60 2.82
N LEU A 138 2.64 -37.30 2.04
CA LEU A 138 1.24 -37.59 2.42
C LEU A 138 0.92 -39.10 2.37
N ALA A 139 1.59 -39.88 1.52
CA ALA A 139 1.44 -41.34 1.50
C ALA A 139 2.05 -41.99 2.78
N GLN A 140 3.19 -41.43 3.25
CA GLN A 140 3.86 -41.94 4.46
C GLN A 140 3.25 -41.41 5.75
N SER A 141 2.78 -40.19 5.75
CA SER A 141 2.28 -39.49 6.94
C SER A 141 1.10 -38.58 6.61
N PRO A 142 -0.14 -39.07 6.59
CA PRO A 142 -1.33 -38.28 6.30
C PRO A 142 -1.53 -37.09 7.24
N GLN A 143 -0.94 -37.12 8.43
CA GLN A 143 -0.98 -36.02 9.42
C GLN A 143 -0.30 -34.74 8.94
N LEU A 144 0.60 -34.85 7.95
CA LEU A 144 1.26 -33.68 7.33
C LEU A 144 0.32 -32.82 6.50
N CYS A 145 -0.91 -33.29 6.23
CA CYS A 145 -1.89 -32.55 5.46
C CYS A 145 -2.11 -31.12 6.02
N SER A 146 -2.21 -30.94 7.32
CA SER A 146 -2.42 -29.64 7.95
C SER A 146 -1.30 -28.64 7.67
N ILE A 147 -0.08 -29.14 7.51
CA ILE A 147 1.10 -28.31 7.18
C ILE A 147 1.15 -28.07 5.69
N LEU A 148 1.04 -29.11 4.89
CA LEU A 148 1.14 -29.03 3.44
C LEU A 148 0.03 -28.18 2.80
N GLN A 149 -1.16 -28.16 3.39
CA GLN A 149 -2.25 -27.26 2.94
C GLN A 149 -1.88 -25.78 2.94
N ALA A 150 -0.88 -25.37 3.76
CA ALA A 150 -0.43 -23.97 3.83
C ALA A 150 0.53 -23.60 2.68
N TYR A 151 1.05 -24.58 1.96
CA TYR A 151 1.92 -24.36 0.82
C TYR A 151 1.09 -24.13 -0.47
N PRO A 152 1.65 -23.44 -1.47
CA PRO A 152 1.04 -23.31 -2.77
C PRO A 152 1.04 -24.66 -3.51
N TRP A 153 -0.12 -25.08 -3.98
CA TRP A 153 -0.31 -26.31 -4.75
C TRP A 153 -0.57 -26.02 -6.21
N ARG A 154 -0.13 -26.95 -7.08
CA ARG A 154 -0.42 -26.88 -8.50
C ARG A 154 -1.88 -27.23 -8.79
N ALA A 155 -2.46 -26.54 -9.79
CA ALA A 155 -3.83 -26.83 -10.21
C ALA A 155 -4.02 -28.27 -10.70
N SER A 156 -3.00 -28.83 -11.36
CA SER A 156 -3.01 -30.19 -11.88
C SER A 156 -2.90 -31.29 -10.83
N THR A 157 -2.39 -30.99 -9.63
CA THR A 157 -2.25 -32.01 -8.58
C THR A 157 -3.56 -32.35 -7.88
N GLY A 158 -4.49 -31.43 -7.81
CA GLY A 158 -5.78 -31.63 -7.14
C GLY A 158 -5.64 -32.04 -5.67
N SER A 159 -6.57 -32.89 -5.19
CA SER A 159 -6.49 -33.48 -3.85
C SER A 159 -5.57 -34.69 -3.86
N ILE A 160 -4.63 -34.77 -2.91
CA ILE A 160 -3.68 -35.88 -2.76
C ILE A 160 -3.99 -36.65 -1.47
N ASN A 161 -4.26 -37.96 -1.57
CA ASN A 161 -4.53 -38.81 -0.41
C ASN A 161 -5.57 -38.24 0.58
N GLY A 162 -6.60 -37.58 0.06
CA GLY A 162 -7.66 -36.96 0.87
C GLY A 162 -7.27 -35.56 1.45
N CYS A 163 -6.04 -35.10 1.21
CA CYS A 163 -5.61 -33.76 1.57
C CYS A 163 -6.04 -32.76 0.50
N THR A 164 -6.86 -31.80 0.87
CA THR A 164 -7.34 -30.74 -0.03
C THR A 164 -6.54 -29.47 0.19
N PRO A 165 -5.92 -28.90 -0.87
CA PRO A 165 -5.14 -27.68 -0.73
C PRO A 165 -6.01 -26.48 -0.35
N LYS A 166 -5.43 -25.53 0.39
CA LYS A 166 -6.05 -24.24 0.68
C LYS A 166 -5.82 -23.22 -0.44
N PHE A 167 -4.66 -23.32 -1.08
CA PHE A 167 -4.25 -22.39 -2.13
C PHE A 167 -3.81 -23.17 -3.36
N VAL A 168 -4.49 -22.94 -4.47
CA VAL A 168 -4.21 -23.57 -5.76
C VAL A 168 -3.78 -22.51 -6.76
N PHE A 169 -2.69 -22.78 -7.44
CA PHE A 169 -2.08 -21.86 -8.40
C PHE A 169 -1.90 -22.53 -9.76
N PRO A 170 -1.84 -21.77 -10.86
CA PRO A 170 -1.54 -22.31 -12.18
C PRO A 170 -0.22 -23.08 -12.19
N ASP A 171 -0.14 -24.16 -12.95
CA ASP A 171 1.07 -24.98 -13.05
C ASP A 171 2.27 -24.16 -13.55
N THR A 172 2.03 -23.15 -14.37
CA THR A 172 3.04 -22.20 -14.86
C THR A 172 3.71 -21.39 -13.76
N SER A 173 3.13 -21.35 -12.55
CA SER A 173 3.74 -20.69 -11.39
C SER A 173 4.88 -21.52 -10.78
N PHE A 174 5.10 -22.75 -11.24
CA PHE A 174 6.10 -23.65 -10.69
C PHE A 174 7.13 -24.02 -11.76
N SER A 175 8.39 -24.00 -11.37
CA SER A 175 9.50 -24.41 -12.22
C SER A 175 10.52 -25.18 -11.40
N ASN A 176 11.02 -26.27 -11.92
CA ASN A 176 12.12 -27.02 -11.32
C ASN A 176 13.48 -26.66 -11.95
N ALA A 177 13.51 -25.68 -12.86
CA ALA A 177 14.75 -25.27 -13.52
C ALA A 177 15.78 -24.78 -12.48
N GLY A 178 16.90 -25.48 -12.39
CA GLY A 178 17.96 -25.14 -11.43
C GLY A 178 17.67 -25.51 -9.97
N GLN A 179 16.56 -26.21 -9.70
CA GLN A 179 16.21 -26.70 -8.37
C GLN A 179 16.58 -28.19 -8.22
N PRO A 180 16.83 -28.68 -6.98
CA PRO A 180 16.89 -30.11 -6.69
C PRO A 180 15.59 -30.82 -7.05
N SER A 181 15.64 -32.13 -7.29
CA SER A 181 14.48 -32.94 -7.72
C SER A 181 13.32 -32.99 -6.71
N ASP A 182 13.59 -32.62 -5.46
CA ASP A 182 12.65 -32.61 -4.35
C ASP A 182 11.96 -31.23 -4.13
N SER A 183 12.38 -30.23 -4.90
CA SER A 183 11.89 -28.87 -4.75
C SER A 183 11.58 -28.22 -6.10
N ASP A 184 10.65 -27.26 -6.06
CA ASP A 184 10.27 -26.40 -7.19
C ASP A 184 10.41 -24.94 -6.79
N GLN A 185 10.78 -24.09 -7.73
CA GLN A 185 10.66 -22.65 -7.56
C GLN A 185 9.20 -22.23 -7.84
N PHE A 186 8.56 -21.68 -6.86
CA PHE A 186 7.23 -21.07 -6.99
C PHE A 186 7.37 -19.57 -7.24
N THR A 187 6.79 -19.11 -8.33
CA THR A 187 6.77 -17.69 -8.71
C THR A 187 5.33 -17.26 -8.95
N TYR A 188 4.89 -16.25 -8.22
CA TYR A 188 3.54 -15.73 -8.36
C TYR A 188 3.50 -14.22 -8.12
N ALA A 189 2.66 -13.54 -8.88
CA ALA A 189 2.44 -12.11 -8.71
C ALA A 189 1.21 -11.88 -7.82
N PHE A 190 1.43 -11.56 -6.55
CA PHE A 190 0.37 -11.27 -5.59
C PHE A 190 -0.20 -9.87 -5.85
N PRO A 191 -1.49 -9.76 -6.19
CA PRO A 191 -2.13 -8.48 -6.39
C PRO A 191 -2.38 -7.80 -5.04
N THR A 192 -1.93 -6.55 -4.93
CA THR A 192 -2.25 -5.66 -3.81
C THR A 192 -3.11 -4.52 -4.35
N ILE A 193 -4.30 -4.38 -3.78
CA ILE A 193 -5.24 -3.33 -4.14
C ILE A 193 -5.32 -2.35 -2.98
N VAL A 194 -5.07 -1.08 -3.24
CA VAL A 194 -5.19 0.00 -2.26
C VAL A 194 -6.22 1.01 -2.74
N HIS A 195 -7.21 1.26 -1.91
CA HIS A 195 -8.19 2.32 -2.09
C HIS A 195 -8.14 3.22 -0.87
N GLU A 196 -7.75 4.46 -1.08
CA GLU A 196 -7.70 5.48 -0.03
C GLU A 196 -8.51 6.68 -0.48
N ASP A 197 -9.34 7.19 0.41
CA ASP A 197 -10.09 8.43 0.23
C ASP A 197 -9.83 9.29 1.47
N THR A 198 -9.24 10.45 1.25
CA THR A 198 -8.88 11.41 2.29
C THR A 198 -9.64 12.70 2.04
N TRP A 199 -10.23 13.23 3.08
CA TRP A 199 -10.90 14.51 3.03
C TRP A 199 -10.51 15.35 4.25
N LEU A 200 -10.49 16.66 4.05
CA LEU A 200 -10.21 17.62 5.10
C LEU A 200 -11.15 18.80 4.93
N VAL A 201 -11.79 19.18 6.00
CA VAL A 201 -12.61 20.39 6.08
C VAL A 201 -12.05 21.26 7.20
N ARG A 202 -11.79 22.52 6.90
CA ARG A 202 -11.35 23.53 7.86
C ARG A 202 -12.24 24.75 7.78
N ILE A 203 -12.59 25.29 8.93
CA ILE A 203 -13.33 26.56 9.07
C ILE A 203 -12.53 27.44 10.01
N ASP A 204 -12.26 28.64 9.59
CA ASP A 204 -11.58 29.68 10.36
C ASP A 204 -12.54 30.85 10.61
N HIS A 205 -12.64 31.31 11.86
CA HIS A 205 -13.46 32.45 12.22
C HIS A 205 -12.68 33.48 13.02
N LYS A 206 -12.72 34.73 12.56
CA LYS A 206 -12.09 35.87 13.24
C LYS A 206 -13.15 36.61 14.06
N PHE A 207 -13.07 36.51 15.39
CA PHE A 207 -13.95 37.25 16.32
C PHE A 207 -13.50 38.70 16.47
N SER A 208 -12.18 38.92 16.53
CA SER A 208 -11.58 40.25 16.65
C SER A 208 -10.22 40.27 16.00
N ALA A 209 -9.53 41.44 16.00
CA ALA A 209 -8.16 41.55 15.47
C ALA A 209 -7.17 40.63 16.18
N ASN A 210 -7.41 40.24 17.44
CA ASN A 210 -6.52 39.47 18.27
C ASN A 210 -7.06 38.05 18.62
N THR A 211 -8.29 37.72 18.15
CA THR A 211 -8.92 36.43 18.51
C THR A 211 -9.41 35.73 17.28
N ASN A 212 -8.75 34.59 16.96
CA ASN A 212 -9.12 33.71 15.89
C ASN A 212 -9.42 32.32 16.45
N LEU A 213 -10.44 31.66 15.89
CA LEU A 213 -10.79 30.28 16.19
C LEU A 213 -10.79 29.50 14.89
N TYR A 214 -10.22 28.32 14.89
CA TYR A 214 -10.35 27.39 13.76
C TYR A 214 -10.74 26.00 14.22
N GLY A 215 -11.47 25.29 13.39
CA GLY A 215 -11.79 23.88 13.55
C GLY A 215 -11.47 23.12 12.26
N ARG A 216 -10.97 21.89 12.41
CA ARG A 216 -10.73 20.98 11.28
C ARG A 216 -11.20 19.57 11.63
N ALA A 217 -11.69 18.85 10.60
CA ALA A 217 -12.08 17.45 10.65
C ALA A 217 -11.51 16.72 9.44
#